data_3397cfdf6500213fe3a0f37cfe58b5a3
#
_entry.id   3397cfdf6500213fe3a0f37cfe58b5a3
#
_cell.length_a   1.000
_cell.length_b   1.000
_cell.length_c   1.000
_cell.angle_alpha   90.00
_cell.angle_beta   90.00
_cell.angle_gamma   90.00
#
_symmetry.space_group_name_H-M   'P 1'
#
loop_
_entity.id
_entity.type
_entity.pdbx_description
1 polymer ?
#
loop_
_entity_poly.entity_id
_entity_poly.type
_entity_poly.pdbx_seq_one_letter_code
_entity_poly.pdbx_strand_id
1 'polypeptide(L)'
;MHSRILRAVLAAGVVAAAGPFTGAAAQGGTKQMATRHIDVQRVSVTSSKPFDDVVAAIEARIGHPDMSAFGKRIAAAQTEDDLEQVVQSAVGPSGLMEFARYDLGEVLRKENGGKDRRVLRFVVGNPLIMKEMVKPVPDAGSYAPVTILIDQRPDGVHLSYDRMASYLAPYGSPEASKVARDLDSKVEALLVAAAK
;
A
#
# COMPACT_ATOMS: atom_id res chain seq x y z
N MET A 1 -78.58 -45.15 -33.76
CA MET A 1 -78.78 -44.64 -35.12
C MET A 1 -77.48 -43.94 -35.54
N HIS A 2 -76.96 -44.40 -36.69
CA HIS A 2 -75.97 -43.77 -37.64
C HIS A 2 -74.65 -43.34 -37.03
N SER A 3 -73.61 -44.16 -37.07
CA SER A 3 -72.73 -44.45 -38.22
C SER A 3 -72.09 -43.19 -38.89
N ARG A 4 -70.78 -43.09 -38.76
CA ARG A 4 -69.88 -43.01 -39.94
C ARG A 4 -68.39 -42.95 -39.55
N ILE A 5 -67.71 -43.94 -40.03
CA ILE A 5 -66.28 -44.16 -40.16
C ILE A 5 -65.68 -43.12 -41.10
N LEU A 6 -64.53 -42.57 -40.81
CA LEU A 6 -63.60 -42.18 -41.86
C LEU A 6 -62.13 -42.30 -41.41
N ARG A 7 -61.38 -42.79 -42.38
CA ARG A 7 -60.07 -43.42 -42.33
C ARG A 7 -58.91 -42.48 -42.09
N ALA A 8 -57.92 -43.09 -41.55
CA ALA A 8 -56.53 -42.55 -41.41
C ALA A 8 -55.84 -42.24 -42.74
N VAL A 9 -54.98 -41.23 -42.73
CA VAL A 9 -53.81 -41.12 -43.59
C VAL A 9 -52.61 -40.77 -42.73
N LEU A 10 -51.67 -41.71 -42.72
CA LEU A 10 -50.31 -41.50 -42.18
C LEU A 10 -49.54 -40.59 -43.14
N ALA A 11 -49.06 -39.48 -42.65
CA ALA A 11 -47.97 -38.73 -43.32
C ALA A 11 -46.79 -38.70 -42.35
N ALA A 12 -45.73 -39.43 -42.72
CA ALA A 12 -44.46 -39.42 -42.02
C ALA A 12 -43.73 -38.08 -42.30
N GLY A 13 -43.73 -37.21 -41.34
CA GLY A 13 -42.93 -35.96 -41.36
C GLY A 13 -41.64 -36.18 -40.61
N VAL A 14 -40.52 -36.11 -41.31
CA VAL A 14 -39.16 -36.05 -40.75
C VAL A 14 -39.04 -34.72 -40.01
N VAL A 15 -39.01 -34.76 -38.69
CA VAL A 15 -38.67 -33.59 -37.89
C VAL A 15 -37.17 -33.57 -37.70
N ALA A 16 -36.50 -32.66 -38.43
CA ALA A 16 -35.13 -32.29 -38.18
C ALA A 16 -35.05 -31.53 -36.85
N ALA A 17 -34.46 -32.16 -35.83
CA ALA A 17 -34.18 -31.50 -34.56
C ALA A 17 -33.06 -30.47 -34.74
N ALA A 18 -33.42 -29.19 -34.92
CA ALA A 18 -32.53 -28.08 -34.74
C ALA A 18 -32.33 -27.87 -33.23
N GLY A 19 -31.20 -28.35 -32.67
CA GLY A 19 -30.80 -28.04 -31.32
C GLY A 19 -30.62 -26.51 -31.12
N PRO A 20 -30.97 -25.97 -29.97
CA PRO A 20 -30.73 -24.56 -29.70
C PRO A 20 -29.22 -24.35 -29.58
N PHE A 21 -28.62 -23.59 -30.49
CA PHE A 21 -27.34 -22.96 -30.30
C PHE A 21 -27.50 -21.98 -29.14
N THR A 22 -27.17 -22.41 -27.92
CA THR A 22 -26.91 -21.51 -26.79
C THR A 22 -25.62 -20.80 -27.07
N GLY A 23 -25.67 -19.70 -27.79
CA GLY A 23 -24.62 -18.72 -27.82
C GLY A 23 -24.37 -18.26 -26.39
N ALA A 24 -23.23 -18.63 -25.82
CA ALA A 24 -22.76 -18.04 -24.60
C ALA A 24 -22.57 -16.54 -24.88
N ALA A 25 -23.57 -15.74 -24.49
CA ALA A 25 -23.42 -14.31 -24.42
C ALA A 25 -22.27 -14.06 -23.44
N ALA A 26 -21.14 -13.59 -23.95
CA ALA A 26 -20.07 -13.02 -23.13
C ALA A 26 -20.74 -11.90 -22.30
N GLN A 27 -20.98 -12.18 -21.02
CA GLN A 27 -21.42 -11.16 -20.07
C GLN A 27 -20.26 -10.18 -19.97
N GLY A 28 -20.35 -9.08 -20.70
CA GLY A 28 -19.51 -7.91 -20.52
C GLY A 28 -19.74 -7.42 -19.08
N GLY A 29 -18.88 -7.88 -18.16
CA GLY A 29 -18.93 -7.44 -16.77
C GLY A 29 -18.81 -5.93 -16.75
N THR A 30 -19.84 -5.25 -16.34
CA THR A 30 -19.82 -3.82 -16.04
C THR A 30 -18.71 -3.63 -15.02
N LYS A 31 -17.66 -2.87 -15.39
CA LYS A 31 -16.59 -2.49 -14.45
C LYS A 31 -17.22 -1.61 -13.39
N GLN A 32 -17.59 -2.20 -12.27
CA GLN A 32 -18.19 -1.49 -11.15
C GLN A 32 -17.07 -0.88 -10.32
N MET A 33 -17.08 0.45 -10.18
CA MET A 33 -16.22 1.16 -9.24
C MET A 33 -16.73 0.87 -7.82
N ALA A 34 -15.84 0.37 -6.96
CA ALA A 34 -16.13 0.18 -5.53
C ALA A 34 -15.40 1.24 -4.71
N THR A 35 -16.05 1.77 -3.68
CA THR A 35 -15.46 2.72 -2.73
C THR A 35 -15.33 2.03 -1.37
N ARG A 36 -14.14 2.13 -0.75
CA ARG A 36 -13.89 1.71 0.62
C ARG A 36 -13.58 2.94 1.47
N HIS A 37 -14.31 3.12 2.56
CA HIS A 37 -14.00 4.13 3.57
C HIS A 37 -12.97 3.60 4.55
N ILE A 38 -11.99 4.43 4.90
CA ILE A 38 -10.88 4.10 5.80
C ILE A 38 -10.72 5.23 6.81
N ASP A 39 -10.87 4.91 8.10
CA ASP A 39 -10.64 5.84 9.19
C ASP A 39 -9.17 5.80 9.59
N VAL A 40 -8.43 6.84 9.23
CA VAL A 40 -6.98 6.90 9.43
C VAL A 40 -6.64 7.57 10.76
N GLN A 41 -5.79 6.91 11.55
CA GLN A 41 -5.25 7.46 12.79
C GLN A 41 -3.88 8.10 12.54
N ARG A 42 -3.80 9.43 12.68
CA ARG A 42 -2.54 10.16 12.61
C ARG A 42 -1.91 10.31 13.99
N VAL A 43 -0.64 9.93 14.10
CA VAL A 43 0.23 10.22 15.25
C VAL A 43 1.07 11.44 14.92
N SER A 44 1.23 12.35 15.90
CA SER A 44 2.12 13.50 15.79
C SER A 44 2.95 13.66 17.06
N VAL A 45 4.22 14.03 16.86
CA VAL A 45 5.16 14.37 17.94
C VAL A 45 5.73 15.74 17.63
N THR A 46 5.83 16.62 18.63
CA THR A 46 6.45 17.94 18.50
C THR A 46 7.81 17.92 19.20
N SER A 47 8.83 18.47 18.54
CA SER A 47 10.18 18.64 19.06
C SER A 47 10.54 20.12 19.17
N SER A 48 11.22 20.49 20.25
CA SER A 48 11.83 21.82 20.42
C SER A 48 13.23 21.93 19.80
N LYS A 49 13.77 20.82 19.25
CA LYS A 49 15.08 20.80 18.60
C LYS A 49 15.03 21.55 17.28
N PRO A 50 16.20 22.04 16.79
CA PRO A 50 16.34 22.53 15.43
C PRO A 50 15.88 21.48 14.40
N PHE A 51 15.30 21.95 13.31
CA PHE A 51 14.77 21.09 12.24
C PHE A 51 15.82 20.11 11.70
N ASP A 52 17.07 20.60 11.48
CA ASP A 52 18.14 19.77 10.93
C ASP A 52 18.57 18.67 11.90
N ASP A 53 18.53 18.93 13.20
CA ASP A 53 18.85 17.93 14.23
C ASP A 53 17.80 16.82 14.27
N VAL A 54 16.51 17.18 14.10
CA VAL A 54 15.41 16.19 14.00
C VAL A 54 15.56 15.35 12.75
N VAL A 55 15.86 15.97 11.61
CA VAL A 55 16.10 15.27 10.34
C VAL A 55 17.28 14.31 10.47
N ALA A 56 18.43 14.80 10.97
CA ALA A 56 19.61 13.97 11.19
C ALA A 56 19.35 12.80 12.15
N ALA A 57 18.51 12.98 13.17
CA ALA A 57 18.13 11.92 14.10
C ALA A 57 17.25 10.83 13.43
N ILE A 58 16.41 11.16 12.46
CA ILE A 58 15.71 10.18 11.62
C ILE A 58 16.71 9.46 10.72
N GLU A 59 17.54 10.21 9.99
CA GLU A 59 18.53 9.68 9.05
C GLU A 59 19.48 8.68 9.72
N ALA A 60 19.97 8.97 10.90
CA ALA A 60 20.87 8.10 11.63
C ALA A 60 20.26 6.73 11.99
N ARG A 61 18.94 6.56 11.88
CA ARG A 61 18.22 5.35 12.29
C ARG A 61 17.64 4.54 11.14
N ILE A 62 17.55 5.12 9.95
CA ILE A 62 17.07 4.41 8.75
C ILE A 62 18.24 4.09 7.82
N GLY A 63 18.08 3.08 6.97
CA GLY A 63 19.07 2.78 5.94
C GLY A 63 18.91 3.70 4.72
N HIS A 64 20.00 3.93 3.99
CA HIS A 64 20.04 4.79 2.81
C HIS A 64 20.64 4.03 1.60
N PRO A 65 20.00 2.96 1.11
CA PRO A 65 20.53 2.24 -0.04
C PRO A 65 20.43 3.08 -1.31
N ASP A 66 21.37 2.87 -2.23
CA ASP A 66 21.15 3.27 -3.61
C ASP A 66 19.97 2.45 -4.17
N MET A 67 18.85 3.10 -4.46
CA MET A 67 17.61 2.44 -4.85
C MET A 67 17.71 1.72 -6.20
N SER A 68 18.58 2.19 -7.12
CA SER A 68 18.82 1.50 -8.39
C SER A 68 19.58 0.20 -8.17
N ALA A 69 20.66 0.25 -7.39
CA ALA A 69 21.43 -0.93 -7.02
C ALA A 69 20.62 -1.91 -6.18
N PHE A 70 19.82 -1.41 -5.23
CA PHE A 70 18.92 -2.20 -4.42
C PHE A 70 17.90 -2.95 -5.27
N GLY A 71 17.23 -2.26 -6.21
CA GLY A 71 16.27 -2.88 -7.13
C GLY A 71 16.89 -4.00 -7.98
N LYS A 72 18.13 -3.80 -8.46
CA LYS A 72 18.86 -4.85 -9.20
C LYS A 72 19.16 -6.07 -8.33
N ARG A 73 19.54 -5.87 -7.07
CA ARG A 73 19.81 -6.97 -6.11
C ARG A 73 18.53 -7.74 -5.77
N ILE A 74 17.40 -7.04 -5.55
CA ILE A 74 16.09 -7.68 -5.36
C ILE A 74 15.71 -8.53 -6.57
N ALA A 75 15.88 -8.02 -7.78
CA ALA A 75 15.56 -8.76 -9.01
C ALA A 75 16.48 -9.97 -9.23
N ALA A 76 17.72 -9.94 -8.73
CA ALA A 76 18.70 -11.02 -8.84
C ALA A 76 18.53 -12.11 -7.77
N ALA A 77 17.82 -11.84 -6.66
CA ALA A 77 17.58 -12.81 -5.59
C ALA A 77 16.78 -14.00 -6.11
N GLN A 78 17.27 -15.22 -5.88
CA GLN A 78 16.66 -16.46 -6.37
C GLN A 78 15.88 -17.19 -5.27
N THR A 79 16.18 -16.89 -4.01
CA THR A 79 15.60 -17.56 -2.84
C THR A 79 15.06 -16.52 -1.85
N GLU A 80 14.28 -16.99 -0.88
CA GLU A 80 13.83 -16.14 0.23
C GLU A 80 15.02 -15.67 1.08
N ASP A 81 16.01 -16.52 1.30
CA ASP A 81 17.23 -16.19 2.05
C ASP A 81 18.04 -15.10 1.33
N ASP A 82 18.18 -15.17 -0.01
CA ASP A 82 18.84 -14.11 -0.78
C ASP A 82 18.09 -12.78 -0.63
N LEU A 83 16.77 -12.80 -0.72
CA LEU A 83 15.94 -11.62 -0.55
C LEU A 83 16.12 -11.04 0.85
N GLU A 84 16.11 -11.87 1.88
CA GLU A 84 16.31 -11.43 3.27
C GLU A 84 17.68 -10.76 3.44
N GLN A 85 18.75 -11.37 2.95
CA GLN A 85 20.10 -10.79 3.01
C GLN A 85 20.19 -9.44 2.30
N VAL A 86 19.58 -9.32 1.10
CA VAL A 86 19.53 -8.04 0.37
C VAL A 86 18.86 -6.97 1.21
N VAL A 87 17.69 -7.25 1.81
CA VAL A 87 16.94 -6.29 2.60
C VAL A 87 17.66 -5.96 3.91
N GLN A 88 18.18 -6.96 4.65
CA GLN A 88 18.90 -6.73 5.90
C GLN A 88 20.15 -5.87 5.71
N SER A 89 20.83 -5.96 4.57
CA SER A 89 21.97 -5.10 4.25
C SER A 89 21.59 -3.65 3.92
N ALA A 90 20.31 -3.36 3.70
CA ALA A 90 19.80 -2.06 3.27
C ALA A 90 19.09 -1.28 4.37
N VAL A 91 18.59 -1.96 5.42
CA VAL A 91 17.90 -1.30 6.53
C VAL A 91 18.86 -0.73 7.56
N GLY A 92 18.45 0.36 8.23
CA GLY A 92 19.16 0.95 9.34
C GLY A 92 18.78 0.33 10.70
N PRO A 93 19.24 0.92 11.82
CA PRO A 93 19.00 0.41 13.19
C PRO A 93 17.52 0.27 13.56
N SER A 94 16.62 1.05 12.95
CA SER A 94 15.16 0.92 13.15
C SER A 94 14.56 -0.30 12.44
N GLY A 95 15.33 -0.99 11.58
CA GLY A 95 14.83 -2.02 10.68
C GLY A 95 14.08 -1.45 9.46
N LEU A 96 14.21 -0.14 9.20
CA LEU A 96 13.60 0.56 8.07
C LEU A 96 14.69 1.15 7.17
N MET A 97 14.33 1.40 5.89
CA MET A 97 15.18 2.11 4.94
C MET A 97 14.38 3.22 4.23
N GLU A 98 15.08 4.21 3.71
CA GLU A 98 14.55 5.27 2.86
C GLU A 98 14.36 4.76 1.43
N PHE A 99 13.14 4.91 0.90
CA PHE A 99 12.83 4.67 -0.52
C PHE A 99 12.89 5.96 -1.33
N ALA A 100 12.46 7.06 -0.72
CA ALA A 100 12.47 8.38 -1.33
C ALA A 100 12.39 9.48 -0.27
N ARG A 101 12.84 10.69 -0.67
CA ARG A 101 12.74 11.91 0.10
C ARG A 101 12.28 13.05 -0.79
N TYR A 102 11.39 13.89 -0.28
CA TYR A 102 10.88 15.06 -0.99
C TYR A 102 10.99 16.29 -0.11
N ASP A 103 11.74 17.31 -0.56
CA ASP A 103 11.72 18.65 0.04
C ASP A 103 10.52 19.42 -0.51
N LEU A 104 9.37 19.27 0.17
CA LEU A 104 8.15 20.03 -0.17
C LEU A 104 8.31 21.51 0.15
N GLY A 105 9.17 21.85 1.12
CA GLY A 105 9.52 23.22 1.47
C GLY A 105 10.21 23.96 0.32
N GLU A 106 10.98 23.26 -0.51
CA GLU A 106 11.63 23.88 -1.68
C GLU A 106 10.60 24.49 -2.65
N VAL A 107 9.50 23.77 -2.92
CA VAL A 107 8.41 24.24 -3.77
C VAL A 107 7.73 25.45 -3.15
N LEU A 108 7.42 25.38 -1.85
CA LEU A 108 6.77 26.46 -1.11
C LEU A 108 7.63 27.74 -1.05
N ARG A 109 8.95 27.61 -0.91
CA ARG A 109 9.90 28.76 -0.89
C ARG A 109 9.94 29.51 -2.22
N LYS A 110 9.62 28.85 -3.35
CA LYS A 110 9.62 29.49 -4.67
C LYS A 110 8.40 30.39 -4.89
N GLU A 111 7.30 30.16 -4.17
CA GLU A 111 6.04 30.86 -4.40
C GLU A 111 6.03 32.30 -3.86
N ASN A 112 6.61 32.58 -2.71
CA ASN A 112 6.51 33.92 -2.04
C ASN A 112 7.83 34.41 -1.44
N GLY A 113 8.96 33.94 -1.92
CA GLY A 113 10.25 34.29 -1.29
C GLY A 113 10.36 33.76 0.16
N GLY A 114 9.52 32.82 0.55
CA GLY A 114 9.39 32.26 1.89
C GLY A 114 10.62 31.43 2.27
N LYS A 115 11.60 32.08 2.91
CA LYS A 115 12.85 31.45 3.37
C LYS A 115 12.64 30.40 4.46
N ASP A 116 11.51 30.41 5.16
CA ASP A 116 11.30 29.67 6.41
C ASP A 116 10.40 28.44 6.30
N ARG A 117 9.97 28.07 5.09
CA ARG A 117 9.13 26.88 4.89
C ARG A 117 9.99 25.62 4.80
N ARG A 118 10.11 24.93 5.93
CA ARG A 118 10.85 23.66 6.04
C ARG A 118 9.87 22.52 6.18
N VAL A 119 9.69 21.74 5.11
CA VAL A 119 8.78 20.60 5.05
C VAL A 119 9.46 19.48 4.28
N LEU A 120 9.76 18.37 4.94
CA LEU A 120 10.33 17.16 4.34
C LEU A 120 9.34 16.01 4.46
N ARG A 121 9.24 15.23 3.41
CA ARG A 121 8.51 13.97 3.37
C ARG A 121 9.48 12.83 3.13
N PHE A 122 9.60 11.94 4.11
CA PHE A 122 10.31 10.67 3.97
C PHE A 122 9.33 9.56 3.58
N VAL A 123 9.72 8.74 2.63
CA VAL A 123 9.04 7.48 2.29
C VAL A 123 9.93 6.36 2.80
N VAL A 124 9.51 5.67 3.86
CA VAL A 124 10.32 4.68 4.57
C VAL A 124 9.60 3.34 4.69
N GLY A 125 10.35 2.26 4.79
CA GLY A 125 9.74 0.95 4.96
C GLY A 125 10.76 -0.18 5.00
N ASN A 126 10.23 -1.40 4.92
CA ASN A 126 10.99 -2.62 4.81
C ASN A 126 10.21 -3.61 3.93
N PRO A 127 10.79 -4.09 2.80
CA PRO A 127 10.11 -5.01 1.88
C PRO A 127 9.66 -6.33 2.52
N LEU A 128 10.39 -6.83 3.54
CA LEU A 128 9.99 -8.05 4.25
C LEU A 128 8.75 -7.82 5.10
N ILE A 129 8.65 -6.67 5.77
CA ILE A 129 7.44 -6.29 6.52
C ILE A 129 6.26 -6.11 5.56
N MET A 130 6.46 -5.39 4.45
CA MET A 130 5.44 -5.20 3.43
C MET A 130 4.92 -6.54 2.89
N LYS A 131 5.82 -7.47 2.56
CA LYS A 131 5.50 -8.82 2.07
C LYS A 131 4.49 -9.53 2.99
N GLU A 132 4.70 -9.48 4.30
CA GLU A 132 3.83 -10.16 5.27
C GLU A 132 2.43 -9.51 5.41
N MET A 133 2.30 -8.21 5.13
CA MET A 133 0.98 -7.55 5.08
C MET A 133 0.25 -7.83 3.75
N VAL A 134 0.99 -7.82 2.63
CA VAL A 134 0.43 -7.99 1.28
C VAL A 134 -0.04 -9.42 1.02
N LYS A 135 0.62 -10.44 1.59
CA LYS A 135 0.20 -11.85 1.45
C LYS A 135 -1.29 -12.05 1.78
N PRO A 136 -1.80 -11.68 2.96
CA PRO A 136 -3.21 -11.82 3.30
C PRO A 136 -4.09 -10.66 2.80
N VAL A 137 -3.52 -9.47 2.55
CA VAL A 137 -4.23 -8.26 2.13
C VAL A 137 -3.47 -7.58 0.99
N PRO A 138 -3.72 -7.92 -0.29
CA PRO A 138 -3.02 -7.32 -1.43
C PRO A 138 -3.07 -5.80 -1.47
N ASP A 139 -4.18 -5.19 -1.04
CA ASP A 139 -4.37 -3.74 -0.98
C ASP A 139 -3.37 -3.05 -0.02
N ALA A 140 -2.75 -3.78 0.92
CA ALA A 140 -1.70 -3.25 1.79
C ALA A 140 -0.53 -2.65 1.00
N GLY A 141 -0.28 -3.15 -0.22
CA GLY A 141 0.71 -2.61 -1.14
C GLY A 141 0.45 -1.16 -1.56
N SER A 142 -0.78 -0.66 -1.45
CA SER A 142 -1.12 0.74 -1.73
C SER A 142 -0.72 1.69 -0.58
N TYR A 143 -0.45 1.17 0.61
CA TYR A 143 -0.12 1.96 1.81
C TYR A 143 1.35 1.83 2.23
N ALA A 144 2.07 0.85 1.71
CA ALA A 144 3.50 0.61 1.94
C ALA A 144 4.32 0.90 0.68
N PRO A 145 5.49 1.57 0.79
CA PRO A 145 6.12 2.07 2.01
C PRO A 145 5.35 3.23 2.67
N VAL A 146 5.59 3.43 3.98
CA VAL A 146 4.89 4.46 4.77
C VAL A 146 5.52 5.83 4.63
N THR A 147 4.80 6.86 5.04
CA THR A 147 5.25 8.26 4.96
C THR A 147 5.45 8.85 6.35
N ILE A 148 6.59 9.50 6.58
CA ILE A 148 6.83 10.40 7.72
C ILE A 148 6.93 11.82 7.16
N LEU A 149 6.11 12.74 7.67
CA LEU A 149 6.20 14.15 7.37
C LEU A 149 6.88 14.87 8.54
N ILE A 150 7.87 15.71 8.23
CA ILE A 150 8.56 16.60 9.18
C ILE A 150 8.36 18.02 8.71
N ASP A 151 7.78 18.87 9.55
CA ASP A 151 7.52 20.26 9.21
C ASP A 151 7.81 21.22 10.37
N GLN A 152 8.40 22.38 10.03
CA GLN A 152 8.67 23.45 10.98
C GLN A 152 7.42 24.33 11.16
N ARG A 153 6.99 24.48 12.41
CA ARG A 153 5.88 25.36 12.80
C ARG A 153 6.33 26.38 13.87
N PRO A 154 5.51 27.39 14.20
CA PRO A 154 5.89 28.36 15.24
C PRO A 154 6.12 27.76 16.63
N ASP A 155 5.50 26.63 16.94
CA ASP A 155 5.58 25.91 18.20
C ASP A 155 6.62 24.79 18.23
N GLY A 156 7.36 24.59 17.13
CA GLY A 156 8.41 23.57 17.05
C GLY A 156 8.43 22.79 15.73
N VAL A 157 9.19 21.71 15.73
CA VAL A 157 9.27 20.75 14.62
C VAL A 157 8.27 19.64 14.85
N HIS A 158 7.34 19.47 13.92
CA HIS A 158 6.32 18.44 13.96
C HIS A 158 6.75 17.24 13.10
N LEU A 159 6.64 16.04 13.69
CA LEU A 159 6.80 14.76 12.99
C LEU A 159 5.44 14.08 13.00
N SER A 160 4.93 13.68 11.84
CA SER A 160 3.64 12.99 11.75
C SER A 160 3.70 11.73 10.89
N TYR A 161 2.85 10.77 11.26
CA TYR A 161 2.75 9.46 10.65
C TYR A 161 1.30 8.96 10.73
N ASP A 162 0.82 8.37 9.66
CA ASP A 162 -0.50 7.74 9.61
C ASP A 162 -0.33 6.23 9.84
N ARG A 163 -0.97 5.72 10.91
CA ARG A 163 -0.84 4.32 11.33
C ARG A 163 -1.26 3.33 10.25
N MET A 164 -0.37 2.41 9.92
CA MET A 164 -0.64 1.32 8.98
C MET A 164 -1.79 0.43 9.46
N ALA A 165 -1.89 0.16 10.76
CA ALA A 165 -2.97 -0.64 11.34
C ALA A 165 -4.35 -0.02 11.06
N SER A 166 -4.46 1.32 11.00
CA SER A 166 -5.72 1.99 10.67
C SER A 166 -6.10 1.82 9.20
N TYR A 167 -5.15 1.82 8.29
CA TYR A 167 -5.39 1.51 6.88
C TYR A 167 -5.88 0.08 6.67
N LEU A 168 -5.34 -0.87 7.44
CA LEU A 168 -5.64 -2.30 7.28
C LEU A 168 -6.87 -2.77 8.08
N ALA A 169 -7.36 -1.97 9.03
CA ALA A 169 -8.51 -2.34 9.86
C ALA A 169 -9.75 -2.79 9.04
N PRO A 170 -10.15 -2.10 7.94
CA PRO A 170 -11.34 -2.49 7.18
C PRO A 170 -11.21 -3.79 6.40
N TYR A 171 -10.03 -4.40 6.33
CA TYR A 171 -9.80 -5.66 5.61
C TYR A 171 -9.99 -6.90 6.49
N GLY A 172 -10.05 -6.73 7.82
CA GLY A 172 -10.40 -7.80 8.75
C GLY A 172 -9.39 -8.96 8.83
N SER A 173 -8.12 -8.78 8.39
CA SER A 173 -7.08 -9.79 8.52
C SER A 173 -6.32 -9.63 9.84
N PRO A 174 -6.38 -10.61 10.77
CA PRO A 174 -5.62 -10.58 12.01
C PRO A 174 -4.10 -10.58 11.78
N GLU A 175 -3.64 -11.35 10.78
CA GLU A 175 -2.23 -11.50 10.41
C GLU A 175 -1.66 -10.15 9.91
N ALA A 176 -2.29 -9.55 8.90
CA ALA A 176 -1.88 -8.24 8.39
C ALA A 176 -1.95 -7.16 9.46
N SER A 177 -3.01 -7.19 10.30
CA SER A 177 -3.19 -6.23 11.39
C SER A 177 -2.10 -6.35 12.47
N LYS A 178 -1.61 -7.57 12.75
CA LYS A 178 -0.50 -7.76 13.68
C LYS A 178 0.78 -7.13 13.12
N VAL A 179 1.15 -7.46 11.88
CA VAL A 179 2.33 -6.92 11.21
C VAL A 179 2.27 -5.39 11.11
N ALA A 180 1.09 -4.83 10.79
CA ALA A 180 0.86 -3.39 10.75
C ALA A 180 1.11 -2.71 12.09
N ARG A 181 0.61 -3.27 13.21
CA ARG A 181 0.89 -2.74 14.56
C ARG A 181 2.37 -2.83 14.95
N ASP A 182 3.05 -3.91 14.55
CA ASP A 182 4.49 -4.04 14.80
C ASP A 182 5.28 -2.98 14.00
N LEU A 183 4.85 -2.67 12.78
CA LEU A 183 5.40 -1.57 11.97
C LEU A 183 5.09 -0.20 12.61
N ASP A 184 3.85 0.04 13.04
CA ASP A 184 3.46 1.28 13.73
C ASP A 184 4.35 1.54 14.94
N SER A 185 4.58 0.51 15.77
CA SER A 185 5.44 0.61 16.94
C SER A 185 6.89 1.00 16.59
N LYS A 186 7.44 0.48 15.47
CA LYS A 186 8.79 0.85 15.00
C LYS A 186 8.84 2.31 14.55
N VAL A 187 7.84 2.75 13.77
CA VAL A 187 7.79 4.13 13.27
C VAL A 187 7.56 5.11 14.42
N GLU A 188 6.63 4.84 15.32
CA GLU A 188 6.37 5.69 16.50
C GLU A 188 7.62 5.82 17.40
N ALA A 189 8.33 4.71 17.65
CA ALA A 189 9.60 4.74 18.38
C ALA A 189 10.66 5.60 17.67
N LEU A 190 10.73 5.54 16.33
CA LEU A 190 11.61 6.37 15.52
C LEU A 190 11.28 7.86 15.68
N LEU A 191 9.99 8.24 15.59
CA LEU A 191 9.54 9.62 15.76
C LEU A 191 9.87 10.16 17.16
N VAL A 192 9.56 9.38 18.19
CA VAL A 192 9.83 9.76 19.60
C VAL A 192 11.33 9.92 19.85
N ALA A 193 12.15 9.03 19.30
CA ALA A 193 13.60 9.10 19.46
C ALA A 193 14.22 10.32 18.72
N ALA A 194 13.66 10.72 17.58
CA ALA A 194 14.13 11.88 16.83
C ALA A 194 13.69 13.21 17.48
N ALA A 195 12.54 13.23 18.14
CA ALA A 195 11.99 14.41 18.79
C ALA A 195 12.66 14.76 20.13
N LYS A 196 13.29 13.79 20.79
CA LYS A 196 14.05 13.97 22.06
C LYS A 196 15.44 14.53 21.84
#